data_3e6f5642944e262be06cf19186391b4a
#
_entry.id   3e6f5642944e262be06cf19186391b4a
#
_cell.length_a   1.000
_cell.length_b   1.000
_cell.length_c   1.000
_cell.angle_alpha   90.00
_cell.angle_beta   90.00
_cell.angle_gamma   90.00
#
_symmetry.space_group_name_H-M   'P 1'
#
loop_
_entity.id
_entity.type
_entity.pdbx_description
1 polymer ?
#
loop_
_entity_poly.entity_id
_entity_poly.type
_entity_poly.pdbx_seq_one_letter_code
_entity_poly.pdbx_strand_id
1 'polypeptide(L)'
;KNDSVIFKGDDNRYYEKVGSEVKDITDELPFEIPDNWVWTRFSTLIRIISGVSYDKNDVATKGIRILRGGNINDLRVTPFSDDVYLPETYYDPDKQVQIDDVLIVASTGSKEVIGKAGYVIEPLENTQIGAFLRIVRPLLKWYAPYVKLIFATEYYREHIRHLSGGTNINNIKADYINAFLISLPPYAEQIRIAERINSLFEQIDIIEQNQADIDTLYDEFRKRTLTLAIQGKLIPQNPNDEPASVLLERIR
;
A
#
# COMPACT_ATOMS: atom_id res chain seq x y z
N LYS A 1 31.68 0.01 3.55
CA LYS A 1 30.48 -0.36 2.79
C LYS A 1 30.94 -0.72 1.39
N ASN A 2 30.69 -1.94 0.95
CA ASN A 2 30.92 -2.32 -0.44
C ASN A 2 29.75 -1.76 -1.24
N ASP A 3 29.96 -0.63 -1.92
CA ASP A 3 28.95 -0.02 -2.78
C ASP A 3 28.78 -0.92 -4.02
N SER A 4 27.57 -1.42 -4.23
CA SER A 4 27.20 -2.17 -5.42
C SER A 4 26.93 -1.17 -6.55
N VAL A 5 27.52 -1.41 -7.71
CA VAL A 5 27.28 -0.64 -8.94
C VAL A 5 26.85 -1.61 -10.04
N ILE A 6 25.66 -1.36 -10.59
CA ILE A 6 25.13 -2.16 -11.71
C ILE A 6 25.32 -1.35 -12.99
N PHE A 7 25.87 -1.99 -14.01
CA PHE A 7 26.14 -1.37 -15.32
C PHE A 7 25.88 -2.33 -16.48
N LYS A 8 25.60 -1.79 -17.64
CA LYS A 8 25.43 -2.53 -18.89
C LYS A 8 26.78 -2.59 -19.60
N GLY A 9 27.26 -3.79 -19.95
CA GLY A 9 28.47 -4.01 -20.71
C GLY A 9 28.28 -3.78 -22.22
N ASP A 10 29.39 -3.75 -22.97
CA ASP A 10 29.39 -3.59 -24.43
C ASP A 10 28.72 -4.79 -25.16
N ASP A 11 28.61 -5.92 -24.47
CA ASP A 11 27.93 -7.14 -24.89
C ASP A 11 26.42 -7.15 -24.63
N ASN A 12 25.87 -6.00 -24.18
CA ASN A 12 24.46 -5.83 -23.85
C ASN A 12 23.99 -6.57 -22.59
N ARG A 13 24.93 -7.15 -21.80
CA ARG A 13 24.65 -7.84 -20.55
C ARG A 13 24.79 -6.89 -19.36
N TYR A 14 24.12 -7.22 -18.27
CA TYR A 14 24.20 -6.43 -17.03
C TYR A 14 25.11 -7.09 -16.01
N TYR A 15 25.97 -6.29 -15.44
CA TYR A 15 26.98 -6.70 -14.45
C TYR A 15 26.81 -5.92 -13.16
N GLU A 16 26.97 -6.61 -12.03
CA GLU A 16 27.06 -5.99 -10.71
C GLU A 16 28.50 -6.05 -10.23
N LYS A 17 29.05 -4.91 -9.90
CA LYS A 17 30.38 -4.78 -9.29
C LYS A 17 30.24 -4.47 -7.80
N VAL A 18 30.86 -5.33 -6.96
CA VAL A 18 30.94 -5.16 -5.51
C VAL A 18 32.42 -5.23 -5.12
N GLY A 19 33.01 -4.10 -4.79
CA GLY A 19 34.46 -4.02 -4.57
C GLY A 19 35.24 -4.37 -5.83
N SER A 20 36.02 -5.48 -5.81
CA SER A 20 36.78 -6.00 -6.97
C SER A 20 36.03 -7.08 -7.75
N GLU A 21 34.95 -7.62 -7.22
CA GLU A 21 34.20 -8.70 -7.83
C GLU A 21 33.17 -8.15 -8.83
N VAL A 22 33.07 -8.78 -10.00
CA VAL A 22 32.11 -8.48 -11.05
C VAL A 22 31.33 -9.75 -11.36
N LYS A 23 30.00 -9.67 -11.21
CA LYS A 23 29.08 -10.78 -11.46
C LYS A 23 28.12 -10.41 -12.58
N ASP A 24 27.89 -11.32 -13.53
CA ASP A 24 26.79 -11.21 -14.48
C ASP A 24 25.46 -11.44 -13.76
N ILE A 25 24.54 -10.48 -13.87
CA ILE A 25 23.20 -10.49 -13.25
C ILE A 25 22.09 -10.37 -14.29
N THR A 26 22.40 -10.51 -15.57
CA THR A 26 21.43 -10.34 -16.66
C THR A 26 20.18 -11.18 -16.45
N ASP A 27 20.35 -12.44 -16.03
CA ASP A 27 19.24 -13.36 -15.79
C ASP A 27 18.47 -13.08 -14.48
N GLU A 28 18.99 -12.18 -13.61
CA GLU A 28 18.29 -11.73 -12.41
C GLU A 28 17.33 -10.56 -12.68
N LEU A 29 17.44 -9.91 -13.82
CA LEU A 29 16.63 -8.74 -14.16
C LEU A 29 15.24 -9.15 -14.64
N PRO A 30 14.16 -8.58 -14.09
CA PRO A 30 12.80 -9.02 -14.37
C PRO A 30 12.25 -8.51 -15.71
N PHE A 31 12.79 -7.41 -16.24
CA PHE A 31 12.34 -6.76 -17.48
C PHE A 31 13.42 -5.81 -18.02
N GLU A 32 13.24 -5.37 -19.25
CA GLU A 32 14.08 -4.34 -19.87
C GLU A 32 13.68 -2.94 -19.38
N ILE A 33 14.66 -2.04 -19.29
CA ILE A 33 14.45 -0.64 -18.91
C ILE A 33 14.92 0.31 -20.03
N PRO A 34 14.38 1.54 -20.12
CA PRO A 34 14.86 2.56 -21.04
C PRO A 34 16.36 2.84 -20.88
N ASP A 35 17.04 3.23 -21.96
CA ASP A 35 18.50 3.42 -21.98
C ASP A 35 19.00 4.49 -21.01
N ASN A 36 18.15 5.43 -20.61
CA ASN A 36 18.48 6.49 -19.65
C ASN A 36 18.12 6.11 -18.20
N TRP A 37 17.63 4.89 -17.95
CA TRP A 37 17.39 4.34 -16.60
C TRP A 37 18.56 3.46 -16.19
N VAL A 38 18.67 3.19 -14.89
CA VAL A 38 19.68 2.28 -14.35
C VAL A 38 19.05 1.27 -13.38
N TRP A 39 19.63 0.08 -13.34
CA TRP A 39 19.34 -0.87 -12.26
C TRP A 39 20.19 -0.56 -11.05
N THR A 40 19.60 -0.69 -9.87
CA THR A 40 20.33 -0.55 -8.60
C THR A 40 19.75 -1.47 -7.53
N ARG A 41 20.52 -1.75 -6.48
CA ARG A 41 19.99 -2.40 -5.27
C ARG A 41 19.23 -1.37 -4.43
N PHE A 42 18.14 -1.80 -3.80
CA PHE A 42 17.28 -0.89 -3.03
C PHE A 42 18.01 -0.22 -1.87
N SER A 43 19.02 -0.90 -1.30
CA SER A 43 19.90 -0.34 -0.26
C SER A 43 20.56 0.99 -0.64
N THR A 44 20.65 1.31 -1.93
CA THR A 44 21.20 2.59 -2.43
C THR A 44 20.27 3.78 -2.13
N LEU A 45 18.95 3.53 -2.02
CA LEU A 45 17.95 4.58 -1.84
C LEU A 45 17.32 4.64 -0.46
N ILE A 46 17.49 3.58 0.35
CA ILE A 46 16.77 3.40 1.60
C ILE A 46 17.66 3.02 2.77
N ARG A 47 17.16 3.28 3.97
CA ARG A 47 17.64 2.71 5.22
C ARG A 47 16.55 1.88 5.86
N ILE A 48 16.88 0.69 6.36
CA ILE A 48 15.94 -0.17 7.07
C ILE A 48 16.18 -0.07 8.57
N ILE A 49 15.09 0.17 9.32
CA ILE A 49 15.12 0.32 10.77
C ILE A 49 14.22 -0.75 11.37
N SER A 50 14.73 -1.47 12.35
CA SER A 50 14.00 -2.50 13.08
C SER A 50 13.14 -1.88 14.17
N GLY A 51 11.99 -2.49 14.44
CA GLY A 51 11.10 -2.07 15.51
C GLY A 51 11.58 -2.45 16.90
N VAL A 52 10.78 -2.09 17.90
CA VAL A 52 11.05 -2.29 19.33
C VAL A 52 10.46 -3.62 19.77
N SER A 53 11.27 -4.43 20.48
CA SER A 53 10.79 -5.58 21.25
C SER A 53 10.47 -5.13 22.65
N TYR A 54 9.34 -5.59 23.17
CA TYR A 54 8.89 -5.27 24.53
C TYR A 54 8.20 -6.47 25.17
N ASP A 55 8.18 -6.51 26.49
CA ASP A 55 7.38 -7.48 27.24
C ASP A 55 5.93 -6.98 27.38
N LYS A 56 4.98 -7.92 27.46
CA LYS A 56 3.57 -7.57 27.68
C LYS A 56 3.32 -6.82 28.99
N ASN A 57 4.18 -7.06 29.99
CA ASN A 57 4.10 -6.38 31.28
C ASN A 57 4.55 -4.92 31.22
N ASP A 58 5.24 -4.50 30.17
CA ASP A 58 5.71 -3.13 29.97
C ASP A 58 4.65 -2.23 29.29
N VAL A 59 3.52 -2.82 28.89
CA VAL A 59 2.44 -2.07 28.25
C VAL A 59 1.86 -1.04 29.22
N ALA A 60 1.83 0.21 28.78
CA ALA A 60 1.34 1.35 29.53
C ALA A 60 0.05 1.91 28.91
N THR A 61 -0.64 2.78 29.66
CA THR A 61 -1.84 3.48 29.16
C THR A 61 -1.52 4.72 28.34
N LYS A 62 -0.26 5.20 28.41
CA LYS A 62 0.25 6.39 27.71
C LYS A 62 1.77 6.31 27.56
N GLY A 63 2.34 7.10 26.68
CA GLY A 63 3.78 7.17 26.40
C GLY A 63 4.06 7.04 24.91
N ILE A 64 4.98 6.17 24.55
CA ILE A 64 5.37 5.93 23.16
C ILE A 64 4.36 4.98 22.50
N ARG A 65 3.69 5.43 21.44
CA ARG A 65 2.80 4.58 20.64
C ARG A 65 3.61 3.57 19.85
N ILE A 66 3.16 2.31 19.83
CA ILE A 66 3.79 1.23 19.09
C ILE A 66 2.82 0.72 18.02
N LEU A 67 3.13 1.04 16.76
CA LEU A 67 2.38 0.53 15.61
C LEU A 67 2.69 -0.95 15.37
N ARG A 68 1.67 -1.69 14.98
CA ARG A 68 1.73 -3.13 14.67
C ARG A 68 1.16 -3.42 13.29
N GLY A 69 1.19 -4.66 12.84
CA GLY A 69 0.69 -5.06 11.52
C GLY A 69 -0.76 -4.65 11.23
N GLY A 70 -1.61 -4.57 12.25
CA GLY A 70 -3.00 -4.10 12.14
C GLY A 70 -3.15 -2.62 11.77
N ASN A 71 -2.13 -1.81 12.03
CA ASN A 71 -2.12 -0.39 11.65
C ASN A 71 -1.83 -0.14 10.16
N ILE A 72 -1.50 -1.20 9.40
CA ILE A 72 -1.17 -1.11 7.98
C ILE A 72 -2.35 -1.63 7.16
N ASN A 73 -3.05 -0.74 6.45
CA ASN A 73 -4.21 -1.07 5.61
C ASN A 73 -4.18 -0.24 4.33
N ASP A 74 -4.39 -0.90 3.18
CA ASP A 74 -4.53 -0.29 1.86
C ASP A 74 -3.45 0.77 1.56
N LEU A 75 -2.17 0.37 1.76
CA LEU A 75 -1.00 1.22 1.61
C LEU A 75 -0.97 2.44 2.57
N ARG A 76 -1.80 2.47 3.61
CA ARG A 76 -1.84 3.54 4.61
C ARG A 76 -1.45 3.03 6.00
N VAL A 77 -0.86 3.90 6.77
CA VAL A 77 -0.63 3.71 8.20
C VAL A 77 -1.70 4.47 8.97
N THR A 78 -2.51 3.73 9.74
CA THR A 78 -3.60 4.31 10.52
C THR A 78 -3.40 3.99 12.00
N PRO A 79 -3.13 4.98 12.85
CA PRO A 79 -3.18 4.81 14.30
C PRO A 79 -4.61 4.58 14.79
N PHE A 80 -4.75 3.74 15.83
CA PHE A 80 -6.03 3.43 16.47
C PHE A 80 -6.03 3.85 17.94
N SER A 81 -7.21 4.00 18.53
CA SER A 81 -7.38 4.36 19.95
C SER A 81 -6.91 3.26 20.90
N ASP A 82 -6.85 2.01 20.44
CA ASP A 82 -6.41 0.81 21.16
C ASP A 82 -4.97 0.37 20.81
N ASP A 83 -4.19 1.26 20.21
CA ASP A 83 -2.77 1.01 19.99
C ASP A 83 -2.03 0.75 21.31
N VAL A 84 -0.96 -0.03 21.25
CA VAL A 84 -0.08 -0.27 22.40
C VAL A 84 0.73 0.97 22.70
N TYR A 85 0.89 1.27 23.96
CA TYR A 85 1.79 2.31 24.47
C TYR A 85 2.86 1.70 25.38
N LEU A 86 4.07 2.24 25.33
CA LEU A 86 5.18 1.88 26.18
C LEU A 86 5.66 3.11 26.97
N PRO A 87 6.31 2.91 28.16
CA PRO A 87 6.96 3.99 28.89
C PRO A 87 7.97 4.76 28.04
N GLU A 88 8.21 6.02 28.39
CA GLU A 88 9.19 6.90 27.70
C GLU A 88 10.63 6.32 27.67
N THR A 89 10.95 5.40 28.57
CA THR A 89 12.24 4.69 28.60
C THR A 89 12.49 3.84 27.35
N TYR A 90 11.44 3.53 26.58
CA TYR A 90 11.52 2.82 25.30
C TYR A 90 11.76 3.75 24.09
N TYR A 91 11.77 5.07 24.33
CA TYR A 91 11.97 6.02 23.23
C TYR A 91 13.38 5.93 22.67
N ASP A 92 13.44 5.75 21.36
CA ASP A 92 14.65 5.78 20.56
C ASP A 92 14.42 6.72 19.37
N PRO A 93 15.09 7.88 19.34
CA PRO A 93 14.89 8.85 18.28
C PRO A 93 15.18 8.32 16.87
N ASP A 94 16.08 7.32 16.75
CA ASP A 94 16.38 6.68 15.47
C ASP A 94 15.23 5.82 14.96
N LYS A 95 14.37 5.33 15.86
CA LYS A 95 13.18 4.52 15.56
C LYS A 95 11.88 5.31 15.50
N GLN A 96 11.92 6.62 15.79
CA GLN A 96 10.76 7.49 15.62
C GLN A 96 10.27 7.42 14.18
N VAL A 97 9.00 7.11 13.99
CA VAL A 97 8.34 7.11 12.68
C VAL A 97 8.29 8.53 12.12
N GLN A 98 8.62 8.69 10.85
CA GLN A 98 8.69 9.98 10.17
C GLN A 98 7.78 10.00 8.94
N ILE A 99 7.37 11.19 8.52
CA ILE A 99 6.71 11.36 7.21
C ILE A 99 7.61 10.78 6.13
N ASP A 100 7.00 10.15 5.13
CA ASP A 100 7.63 9.46 4.01
C ASP A 100 8.25 8.09 4.34
N ASP A 101 8.24 7.66 5.60
CA ASP A 101 8.56 6.28 5.91
C ASP A 101 7.54 5.33 5.28
N VAL A 102 8.01 4.17 4.83
CA VAL A 102 7.18 3.02 4.49
C VAL A 102 7.31 1.98 5.59
N LEU A 103 6.20 1.63 6.23
CA LEU A 103 6.17 0.56 7.21
C LEU A 103 5.80 -0.75 6.53
N ILE A 104 6.55 -1.81 6.78
CA ILE A 104 6.27 -3.13 6.21
C ILE A 104 6.10 -4.18 7.30
N VAL A 105 5.19 -5.11 7.08
CA VAL A 105 5.05 -6.29 7.93
C VAL A 105 6.17 -7.27 7.60
N ALA A 106 7.16 -7.34 8.48
CA ALA A 106 8.35 -8.16 8.28
C ALA A 106 8.24 -9.55 8.92
N SER A 107 7.35 -9.74 9.90
CA SER A 107 7.14 -11.03 10.55
C SER A 107 5.67 -11.25 10.88
N THR A 108 5.11 -12.38 10.43
CA THR A 108 3.72 -12.77 10.68
C THR A 108 3.53 -14.25 10.39
N GLY A 109 2.49 -14.86 10.97
CA GLY A 109 2.06 -16.21 10.64
C GLY A 109 1.32 -16.33 9.30
N SER A 110 0.90 -15.21 8.67
CA SER A 110 0.14 -15.20 7.43
C SER A 110 1.00 -14.86 6.22
N LYS A 111 0.97 -15.73 5.20
CA LYS A 111 1.66 -15.50 3.91
C LYS A 111 1.04 -14.34 3.10
N GLU A 112 -0.20 -13.99 3.37
CA GLU A 112 -0.91 -12.91 2.68
C GLU A 112 -0.54 -11.54 3.25
N VAL A 113 -0.21 -11.50 4.55
CA VAL A 113 0.11 -10.28 5.28
C VAL A 113 1.60 -9.94 5.25
N ILE A 114 2.48 -10.95 5.09
CA ILE A 114 3.92 -10.72 5.01
C ILE A 114 4.26 -9.75 3.86
N GLY A 115 5.10 -8.76 4.12
CA GLY A 115 5.47 -7.72 3.16
C GLY A 115 4.40 -6.68 2.89
N LYS A 116 3.21 -6.74 3.56
CA LYS A 116 2.21 -5.68 3.45
C LYS A 116 2.84 -4.34 3.85
N ALA A 117 2.65 -3.32 3.02
CA ALA A 117 3.26 -2.00 3.19
C ALA A 117 2.21 -0.93 3.51
N GLY A 118 2.62 0.10 4.24
CA GLY A 118 1.81 1.28 4.51
C GLY A 118 2.68 2.54 4.54
N TYR A 119 2.16 3.64 4.01
CA TYR A 119 2.86 4.92 3.94
C TYR A 119 2.51 5.80 5.13
N VAL A 120 3.51 6.44 5.68
CA VAL A 120 3.33 7.50 6.69
C VAL A 120 3.19 8.83 5.95
N ILE A 121 1.96 9.33 5.91
CA ILE A 121 1.60 10.56 5.17
C ILE A 121 1.39 11.76 6.08
N GLU A 122 1.23 11.52 7.39
CA GLU A 122 1.04 12.56 8.40
C GLU A 122 2.06 12.41 9.54
N PRO A 123 2.38 13.49 10.26
CA PRO A 123 3.26 13.41 11.42
C PRO A 123 2.66 12.51 12.51
N LEU A 124 3.44 11.55 12.99
CA LEU A 124 3.06 10.68 14.10
C LEU A 124 4.03 10.91 15.27
N GLU A 125 3.65 11.81 16.17
CA GLU A 125 4.47 12.14 17.34
C GLU A 125 4.59 10.96 18.30
N ASN A 126 5.73 10.83 18.99
CA ASN A 126 6.01 9.78 19.97
C ASN A 126 5.58 8.38 19.51
N THR A 127 5.87 8.06 18.23
CA THR A 127 5.40 6.83 17.61
C THR A 127 6.58 6.03 17.06
N GLN A 128 6.64 4.78 17.42
CA GLN A 128 7.60 3.79 16.92
C GLN A 128 6.85 2.56 16.39
N ILE A 129 7.57 1.56 15.91
CA ILE A 129 7.00 0.30 15.42
C ILE A 129 7.41 -0.87 16.30
N GLY A 130 6.57 -1.88 16.39
CA GLY A 130 6.88 -3.14 17.07
C GLY A 130 7.85 -4.02 16.25
N ALA A 131 8.47 -4.98 16.91
CA ALA A 131 9.53 -5.84 16.37
C ALA A 131 9.15 -6.61 15.08
N PHE A 132 7.86 -6.82 14.83
CA PHE A 132 7.34 -7.50 13.64
C PHE A 132 7.24 -6.61 12.41
N LEU A 133 7.49 -5.32 12.55
CA LEU A 133 7.55 -4.37 11.46
C LEU A 133 9.00 -3.96 11.14
N ARG A 134 9.17 -3.33 9.97
CA ARG A 134 10.37 -2.57 9.60
C ARG A 134 9.94 -1.22 9.05
N ILE A 135 10.74 -0.19 9.36
CA ILE A 135 10.68 1.09 8.66
C ILE A 135 11.63 0.99 7.48
N VAL A 136 11.12 1.28 6.31
CA VAL A 136 11.91 1.55 5.11
C VAL A 136 11.92 3.06 4.92
N ARG A 137 13.02 3.68 5.26
CA ARG A 137 13.20 5.14 5.22
C ARG A 137 13.97 5.55 3.98
N PRO A 138 13.42 6.38 3.08
CA PRO A 138 14.18 6.97 1.99
C PRO A 138 15.39 7.76 2.53
N LEU A 139 16.57 7.56 1.94
CA LEU A 139 17.78 8.29 2.34
C LEU A 139 17.68 9.77 2.05
N LEU A 140 16.96 10.14 1.00
CA LEU A 140 16.70 11.53 0.61
C LEU A 140 15.20 11.71 0.37
N LYS A 141 14.63 12.78 0.90
CA LYS A 141 13.17 13.05 0.83
C LYS A 141 12.62 13.08 -0.60
N TRP A 142 13.41 13.51 -1.56
CA TRP A 142 12.98 13.59 -2.96
C TRP A 142 12.86 12.23 -3.65
N TYR A 143 13.43 11.13 -3.08
CA TYR A 143 13.16 9.78 -3.55
C TYR A 143 11.82 9.22 -3.03
N ALA A 144 11.27 9.80 -1.95
CA ALA A 144 10.15 9.21 -1.24
C ALA A 144 8.94 8.89 -2.14
N PRO A 145 8.49 9.77 -3.05
CA PRO A 145 7.36 9.46 -3.92
C PRO A 145 7.62 8.21 -4.77
N TYR A 146 8.80 8.08 -5.36
CA TYR A 146 9.16 6.94 -6.19
C TYR A 146 9.36 5.65 -5.37
N VAL A 147 10.02 5.74 -4.22
CA VAL A 147 10.19 4.62 -3.29
C VAL A 147 8.85 4.05 -2.85
N LYS A 148 7.87 4.90 -2.53
CA LYS A 148 6.51 4.47 -2.17
C LYS A 148 5.86 3.65 -3.29
N LEU A 149 5.97 4.08 -4.54
CA LEU A 149 5.37 3.38 -5.68
C LEU A 149 5.86 1.94 -5.81
N ILE A 150 7.13 1.66 -5.51
CA ILE A 150 7.70 0.31 -5.60
C ILE A 150 6.92 -0.67 -4.72
N PHE A 151 6.52 -0.27 -3.51
CA PHE A 151 5.78 -1.11 -2.58
C PHE A 151 4.33 -1.39 -3.01
N ALA A 152 3.77 -0.59 -3.90
CA ALA A 152 2.45 -0.80 -4.50
C ALA A 152 2.47 -1.77 -5.70
N THR A 153 3.66 -2.13 -6.21
CA THR A 153 3.79 -2.96 -7.41
C THR A 153 3.62 -4.45 -7.12
N GLU A 154 3.09 -5.19 -8.10
CA GLU A 154 3.09 -6.65 -8.05
C GLU A 154 4.51 -7.20 -8.08
N TYR A 155 5.46 -6.54 -8.76
CA TYR A 155 6.88 -6.91 -8.77
C TYR A 155 7.47 -7.02 -7.35
N TYR A 156 7.20 -6.05 -6.47
CA TYR A 156 7.58 -6.15 -5.05
C TYR A 156 6.86 -7.31 -4.35
N ARG A 157 5.55 -7.47 -4.58
CA ARG A 157 4.75 -8.52 -3.95
C ARG A 157 5.20 -9.92 -4.35
N GLU A 158 5.54 -10.12 -5.62
CA GLU A 158 6.08 -11.39 -6.13
C GLU A 158 7.45 -11.69 -5.52
N HIS A 159 8.33 -10.71 -5.45
CA HIS A 159 9.63 -10.86 -4.79
C HIS A 159 9.47 -11.36 -3.35
N ILE A 160 8.58 -10.75 -2.57
CA ILE A 160 8.30 -11.17 -1.19
C ILE A 160 7.70 -12.58 -1.13
N ARG A 161 6.78 -12.93 -2.04
CA ARG A 161 6.19 -14.29 -2.10
C ARG A 161 7.24 -15.34 -2.43
N HIS A 162 8.15 -15.08 -3.34
CA HIS A 162 9.27 -15.96 -3.69
C HIS A 162 10.15 -16.26 -2.46
N LEU A 163 10.50 -15.25 -1.71
CA LEU A 163 11.27 -15.39 -0.47
C LEU A 163 10.50 -16.18 0.60
N SER A 164 9.16 -16.11 0.60
CA SER A 164 8.30 -16.81 1.55
C SER A 164 7.97 -18.25 1.14
N GLY A 165 8.19 -18.64 -0.11
CA GLY A 165 7.77 -19.92 -0.70
C GLY A 165 8.62 -21.14 -0.35
N GLY A 166 9.81 -20.94 0.22
CA GLY A 166 10.70 -22.00 0.72
C GLY A 166 10.64 -22.09 2.23
N THR A 167 9.96 -23.11 2.77
CA THR A 167 9.98 -23.52 4.18
C THR A 167 10.05 -22.40 5.24
N ASN A 168 8.91 -22.06 5.86
CA ASN A 168 8.80 -21.31 7.14
C ASN A 168 9.47 -19.92 7.24
N ILE A 169 9.60 -19.15 6.17
CA ILE A 169 10.07 -17.77 6.29
C ILE A 169 8.89 -16.88 6.69
N ASN A 170 8.59 -16.87 7.97
CA ASN A 170 7.68 -15.89 8.55
C ASN A 170 8.40 -14.60 8.95
N ASN A 171 9.59 -14.34 8.39
CA ASN A 171 10.38 -13.15 8.73
C ASN A 171 11.20 -12.65 7.53
N ILE A 172 10.88 -11.45 7.04
CA ILE A 172 11.66 -10.75 6.02
C ILE A 172 12.87 -10.09 6.68
N LYS A 173 14.06 -10.59 6.36
CA LYS A 173 15.31 -9.97 6.81
C LYS A 173 15.56 -8.66 6.06
N ALA A 174 16.24 -7.73 6.71
CA ALA A 174 16.62 -6.45 6.09
C ALA A 174 17.42 -6.66 4.79
N ASP A 175 18.28 -7.68 4.73
CA ASP A 175 19.09 -7.99 3.56
C ASP A 175 18.25 -8.35 2.33
N TYR A 176 17.07 -8.96 2.49
CA TYR A 176 16.20 -9.29 1.37
C TYR A 176 15.63 -8.03 0.70
N ILE A 177 15.31 -7.01 1.50
CA ILE A 177 14.82 -5.73 0.97
C ILE A 177 15.98 -4.92 0.41
N ASN A 178 17.13 -4.92 1.09
CA ASN A 178 18.34 -4.23 0.64
C ASN A 178 18.83 -4.76 -0.71
N ALA A 179 18.75 -6.07 -0.93
CA ALA A 179 19.19 -6.73 -2.16
C ALA A 179 18.18 -6.63 -3.30
N PHE A 180 16.95 -6.16 -3.05
CA PHE A 180 15.93 -6.04 -4.08
C PHE A 180 16.39 -5.15 -5.22
N LEU A 181 16.27 -5.64 -6.46
CA LEU A 181 16.61 -4.90 -7.67
C LEU A 181 15.50 -3.94 -8.03
N ILE A 182 15.84 -2.70 -8.27
CA ILE A 182 14.91 -1.68 -8.72
C ILE A 182 15.43 -0.96 -9.94
N SER A 183 14.54 -0.63 -10.85
CA SER A 183 14.79 0.28 -11.98
C SER A 183 14.69 1.72 -11.49
N LEU A 184 15.69 2.53 -11.77
CA LEU A 184 15.77 3.91 -11.30
C LEU A 184 15.77 4.89 -12.48
N PRO A 185 14.66 5.66 -12.66
CA PRO A 185 14.58 6.72 -13.66
C PRO A 185 15.46 7.93 -13.29
N PRO A 186 15.78 8.80 -14.25
CA PRO A 186 16.29 10.14 -13.95
C PRO A 186 15.33 10.90 -13.02
N TYR A 187 15.87 11.75 -12.15
CA TYR A 187 15.08 12.42 -11.10
C TYR A 187 13.83 13.13 -11.61
N ALA A 188 13.95 13.92 -12.68
CA ALA A 188 12.80 14.63 -13.25
C ALA A 188 11.70 13.68 -13.78
N GLU A 189 12.09 12.47 -14.18
CA GLU A 189 11.16 11.43 -14.62
C GLU A 189 10.48 10.73 -13.45
N GLN A 190 11.18 10.49 -12.34
CA GLN A 190 10.58 9.99 -11.10
C GLN A 190 9.43 10.87 -10.63
N ILE A 191 9.61 12.21 -10.67
CA ILE A 191 8.55 13.17 -10.31
C ILE A 191 7.35 13.00 -11.25
N ARG A 192 7.59 13.04 -12.57
CA ARG A 192 6.50 12.89 -13.56
C ARG A 192 5.74 11.58 -13.44
N ILE A 193 6.45 10.49 -13.15
CA ILE A 193 5.83 9.18 -12.91
C ILE A 193 4.93 9.24 -11.66
N ALA A 194 5.44 9.76 -10.56
CA ALA A 194 4.69 9.87 -9.31
C ALA A 194 3.44 10.77 -9.46
N GLU A 195 3.58 11.93 -10.10
CA GLU A 195 2.47 12.85 -10.38
C GLU A 195 1.42 12.20 -11.29
N ARG A 196 1.87 11.50 -12.33
CA ARG A 196 0.95 10.83 -13.26
C ARG A 196 0.15 9.72 -12.59
N ILE A 197 0.80 8.91 -11.75
CA ILE A 197 0.13 7.84 -10.99
C ILE A 197 -0.88 8.41 -10.01
N ASN A 198 -0.51 9.45 -9.25
CA ASN A 198 -1.43 10.12 -8.33
C ASN A 198 -2.66 10.67 -9.06
N SER A 199 -2.46 11.36 -10.20
CA SER A 199 -3.57 11.87 -11.02
C SER A 199 -4.49 10.76 -11.54
N LEU A 200 -3.93 9.59 -11.89
CA LEU A 200 -4.75 8.44 -12.32
C LEU A 200 -5.54 7.84 -11.16
N PHE A 201 -4.96 7.76 -9.97
CA PHE A 201 -5.68 7.27 -8.80
C PHE A 201 -6.81 8.22 -8.38
N GLU A 202 -6.58 9.54 -8.41
CA GLU A 202 -7.64 10.53 -8.20
C GLU A 202 -8.80 10.35 -9.18
N GLN A 203 -8.52 10.05 -10.46
CA GLN A 203 -9.56 9.77 -11.44
C GLN A 203 -10.33 8.47 -11.14
N ILE A 204 -9.64 7.44 -10.65
CA ILE A 204 -10.28 6.19 -10.21
C ILE A 204 -11.19 6.44 -9.02
N ASP A 205 -10.73 7.18 -8.01
CA ASP A 205 -11.54 7.55 -6.83
C ASP A 205 -12.82 8.29 -7.24
N ILE A 206 -12.73 9.22 -8.21
CA ILE A 206 -13.91 9.94 -8.76
C ILE A 206 -14.87 8.96 -9.46
N ILE A 207 -14.34 8.00 -10.21
CA ILE A 207 -15.17 7.00 -10.90
C ILE A 207 -15.90 6.12 -9.88
N GLU A 208 -15.22 5.66 -8.85
CA GLU A 208 -15.81 4.85 -7.77
C GLU A 208 -16.90 5.62 -7.01
N GLN A 209 -16.67 6.91 -6.70
CA GLN A 209 -17.67 7.75 -6.07
C GLN A 209 -18.91 7.94 -6.95
N ASN A 210 -18.73 8.23 -8.24
CA ASN A 210 -19.82 8.37 -9.19
C ASN A 210 -20.64 7.09 -9.32
N GLN A 211 -20.01 5.92 -9.27
CA GLN A 211 -20.69 4.63 -9.29
C GLN A 211 -21.58 4.44 -8.05
N ALA A 212 -21.07 4.77 -6.86
CA ALA A 212 -21.82 4.69 -5.62
C ALA A 212 -23.04 5.65 -5.63
N ASP A 213 -22.87 6.85 -6.20
CA ASP A 213 -23.95 7.83 -6.36
C ASP A 213 -25.03 7.33 -7.32
N ILE A 214 -24.66 6.68 -8.44
CA ILE A 214 -25.59 6.07 -9.39
C ILE A 214 -26.38 4.95 -8.72
N ASP A 215 -25.76 4.08 -7.95
CA ASP A 215 -26.43 3.00 -7.25
C ASP A 215 -27.48 3.54 -6.25
N THR A 216 -27.13 4.60 -5.53
CA THR A 216 -28.04 5.29 -4.61
C THR A 216 -29.24 5.90 -5.34
N LEU A 217 -29.00 6.62 -6.46
CA LEU A 217 -30.04 7.23 -7.28
C LEU A 217 -30.96 6.16 -7.90
N TYR A 218 -30.41 5.02 -8.29
CA TYR A 218 -31.21 3.90 -8.82
C TYR A 218 -32.18 3.35 -7.78
N ASP A 219 -31.73 3.16 -6.54
CA ASP A 219 -32.57 2.70 -5.44
C ASP A 219 -33.68 3.71 -5.09
N GLU A 220 -33.35 4.99 -5.06
CA GLU A 220 -34.33 6.07 -4.86
C GLU A 220 -35.38 6.12 -5.99
N PHE A 221 -34.94 6.02 -7.24
CA PHE A 221 -35.80 5.97 -8.39
C PHE A 221 -36.78 4.79 -8.32
N ARG A 222 -36.27 3.61 -8.00
CA ARG A 222 -37.08 2.39 -7.83
C ARG A 222 -38.17 2.57 -6.76
N LYS A 223 -37.80 3.08 -5.59
CA LYS A 223 -38.73 3.34 -4.47
C LYS A 223 -39.82 4.36 -4.89
N ARG A 224 -39.39 5.44 -5.55
CA ARG A 224 -40.32 6.49 -6.04
C ARG A 224 -41.27 5.95 -7.07
N THR A 225 -40.80 5.16 -8.03
CA THR A 225 -41.63 4.55 -9.08
C THR A 225 -42.69 3.64 -8.47
N LEU A 226 -42.31 2.76 -7.51
CA LEU A 226 -43.29 1.91 -6.81
C LEU A 226 -44.33 2.74 -6.04
N THR A 227 -43.90 3.80 -5.38
CA THR A 227 -44.82 4.71 -4.66
C THR A 227 -45.81 5.38 -5.60
N LEU A 228 -45.37 5.87 -6.76
CA LEU A 228 -46.25 6.47 -7.77
C LEU A 228 -47.21 5.43 -8.34
N ALA A 229 -46.78 4.19 -8.53
CA ALA A 229 -47.65 3.11 -9.03
C ALA A 229 -48.83 2.85 -8.08
N ILE A 230 -48.57 2.66 -6.78
CA ILE A 230 -49.64 2.40 -5.81
C ILE A 230 -50.53 3.59 -5.53
N GLN A 231 -50.07 4.81 -5.85
CA GLN A 231 -50.87 6.03 -5.76
C GLN A 231 -51.72 6.30 -7.03
N GLY A 232 -51.62 5.45 -8.05
CA GLY A 232 -52.29 5.64 -9.33
C GLY A 232 -51.75 6.83 -10.14
N LYS A 233 -50.52 7.27 -9.89
CA LYS A 233 -49.87 8.44 -10.52
C LYS A 233 -48.80 8.06 -11.55
N LEU A 234 -48.52 6.76 -11.71
CA LEU A 234 -47.48 6.30 -12.62
C LEU A 234 -47.91 6.29 -14.07
N ILE A 235 -49.17 5.95 -14.30
CA ILE A 235 -49.80 5.92 -15.64
C ILE A 235 -51.07 6.77 -15.65
N PRO A 236 -51.45 7.39 -16.80
CA PRO A 236 -52.73 8.08 -16.94
C PRO A 236 -53.90 7.13 -16.66
N GLN A 237 -54.91 7.63 -15.97
CA GLN A 237 -56.15 6.87 -15.77
C GLN A 237 -56.95 6.80 -17.09
N ASN A 238 -57.43 5.61 -17.41
CA ASN A 238 -58.32 5.43 -18.57
C ASN A 238 -59.80 5.48 -18.12
N PRO A 239 -60.59 6.48 -18.56
CA PRO A 239 -61.95 6.62 -18.13
C PRO A 239 -62.89 5.49 -18.59
N ASN A 240 -62.47 4.68 -19.54
CA ASN A 240 -63.23 3.52 -20.04
C ASN A 240 -62.97 2.22 -19.26
N ASP A 241 -62.03 2.24 -18.30
CA ASP A 241 -61.77 1.06 -17.48
C ASP A 241 -62.92 0.81 -16.49
N GLU A 242 -63.22 -0.47 -16.27
CA GLU A 242 -64.25 -0.86 -15.29
C GLU A 242 -63.77 -0.45 -13.87
N PRO A 243 -64.64 0.20 -13.06
CA PRO A 243 -64.29 0.60 -11.71
C PRO A 243 -63.89 -0.61 -10.83
N ALA A 244 -62.83 -0.44 -10.01
CA ALA A 244 -62.35 -1.51 -9.13
C ALA A 244 -63.41 -1.98 -8.08
N SER A 245 -64.44 -1.17 -7.78
CA SER A 245 -65.58 -1.56 -6.96
C SER A 245 -66.35 -2.74 -7.55
N VAL A 246 -66.51 -2.78 -8.89
CA VAL A 246 -67.21 -3.89 -9.57
C VAL A 246 -66.39 -5.17 -9.49
N LEU A 247 -65.06 -5.08 -9.59
CA LEU A 247 -64.17 -6.22 -9.36
C LEU A 247 -64.30 -6.74 -7.93
N LEU A 248 -64.37 -5.88 -6.94
CA LEU A 248 -64.50 -6.27 -5.52
C LEU A 248 -65.85 -6.97 -5.23
N GLU A 249 -66.96 -6.55 -5.92
CA GLU A 249 -68.25 -7.20 -5.79
C GLU A 249 -68.27 -8.64 -6.38
N ARG A 250 -67.47 -8.90 -7.41
CA ARG A 250 -67.32 -10.24 -8.01
C ARG A 250 -66.45 -11.18 -7.16
N ILE A 251 -65.58 -10.67 -6.30
CA ILE A 251 -64.71 -11.45 -5.46
C ILE A 251 -65.34 -11.76 -4.11
N ARG A 252 -66.33 -11.04 -3.67
CA ARG A 252 -67.12 -11.28 -2.45
C ARG A 252 -68.17 -12.36 -2.67
#